data_db039644aa0e6988186649abd62a75ce
#
_entry.id   db039644aa0e6988186649abd62a75ce
#
_cell.length_a   1.000
_cell.length_b   1.000
_cell.length_c   1.000
_cell.angle_alpha   90.00
_cell.angle_beta   90.00
_cell.angle_gamma   90.00
#
_symmetry.space_group_name_H-M   'P 1'
#
loop_
_entity.id
_entity.type
_entity.pdbx_description
1 polymer ?
#
loop_
_entity_poly.entity_id
_entity_poly.type
_entity_poly.pdbx_seq_one_letter_code
_entity_poly.pdbx_strand_id
1 'polypeptide(L)'
;MNSIIVFGSDHNAAAQSDQLKDELSHLGQVIDAAETEPKPDNYVDISARVCNLTLVHDAVGVIICGTGIGVSIVANKHRGIYAARCVTPMDAIACKVINNANVLCLSARTEVQQNIRIISEFFAARFEAIDRRMDRVRRLAQVEDHNFRPNRAPIQIALIWSGAGGNTAVMTRYLSTNGAVLACDPNLLPDGPISLTLSEVGLFNVCARVVKREPSGVAVEFTTGQDEFFQAVARILAKT
;
A
#
# COMPACT_ATOMS: atom_id res chain seq x y z
N MET A 1 4.05 1.51 -23.72
CA MET A 1 3.27 2.25 -22.69
C MET A 1 4.29 2.78 -21.71
N ASN A 2 4.29 4.09 -21.40
CA ASN A 2 5.15 4.63 -20.36
C ASN A 2 4.69 4.07 -19.02
N SER A 3 5.57 3.35 -18.33
CA SER A 3 5.28 2.85 -16.98
C SER A 3 5.15 4.03 -16.02
N ILE A 4 4.16 4.01 -15.14
CA ILE A 4 4.06 4.97 -14.04
C ILE A 4 4.98 4.49 -12.92
N ILE A 5 5.77 5.39 -12.38
CA ILE A 5 6.72 5.15 -11.30
C ILE A 5 6.39 6.09 -10.16
N VAL A 6 6.16 5.55 -8.97
CA VAL A 6 5.95 6.36 -7.76
C VAL A 6 7.26 6.38 -6.97
N PHE A 7 7.83 7.56 -6.80
CA PHE A 7 9.07 7.74 -6.05
C PHE A 7 8.82 8.40 -4.70
N GLY A 8 9.58 7.98 -3.68
CA GLY A 8 9.56 8.63 -2.38
C GLY A 8 10.90 8.53 -1.67
N SER A 9 11.33 9.63 -1.06
CA SER A 9 12.56 9.68 -0.26
C SER A 9 12.29 10.33 1.10
N ASP A 10 12.96 9.84 2.16
CA ASP A 10 12.99 10.54 3.43
C ASP A 10 14.17 11.55 3.48
N HIS A 11 14.22 12.34 4.56
CA HIS A 11 15.25 13.34 4.75
C HIS A 11 16.69 12.79 4.73
N ASN A 12 16.90 11.51 5.11
CA ASN A 12 18.21 10.87 5.09
C ASN A 12 18.70 10.54 3.67
N ALA A 13 17.81 10.55 2.70
CA ALA A 13 18.11 10.26 1.31
C ALA A 13 18.12 11.51 0.41
N ALA A 14 17.92 12.70 0.96
CA ALA A 14 17.82 13.95 0.21
C ALA A 14 18.99 14.19 -0.77
N ALA A 15 20.21 13.83 -0.39
CA ALA A 15 21.40 13.99 -1.23
C ALA A 15 21.39 13.17 -2.52
N GLN A 16 20.62 12.08 -2.57
CA GLN A 16 20.52 11.20 -3.75
C GLN A 16 19.20 11.38 -4.51
N SER A 17 18.20 12.01 -3.89
CA SER A 17 16.82 12.07 -4.37
C SER A 17 16.71 12.58 -5.80
N ASP A 18 17.36 13.71 -6.12
CA ASP A 18 17.24 14.33 -7.44
C ASP A 18 17.90 13.50 -8.54
N GLN A 19 19.06 12.91 -8.27
CA GLN A 19 19.73 12.04 -9.23
C GLN A 19 18.93 10.76 -9.51
N LEU A 20 18.28 10.20 -8.48
CA LEU A 20 17.44 9.01 -8.65
C LEU A 20 16.14 9.34 -9.37
N LYS A 21 15.53 10.52 -9.12
CA LYS A 21 14.36 10.97 -9.87
C LYS A 21 14.69 11.19 -11.35
N ASP A 22 15.84 11.77 -11.65
CA ASP A 22 16.30 11.97 -13.02
C ASP A 22 16.44 10.62 -13.75
N GLU A 23 17.13 9.65 -13.16
CA GLU A 23 17.24 8.30 -13.71
C GLU A 23 15.86 7.65 -13.93
N LEU A 24 14.95 7.74 -12.96
CA LEU A 24 13.60 7.18 -13.07
C LEU A 24 12.80 7.86 -14.19
N SER A 25 13.02 9.14 -14.44
CA SER A 25 12.33 9.90 -15.51
C SER A 25 12.65 9.38 -16.91
N HIS A 26 13.82 8.78 -17.10
CA HIS A 26 14.21 8.11 -18.34
C HIS A 26 13.50 6.75 -18.52
N LEU A 27 13.01 6.15 -17.43
CA LEU A 27 12.34 4.84 -17.42
C LEU A 27 10.82 4.93 -17.52
N GLY A 28 10.22 6.06 -17.11
CA GLY A 28 8.78 6.25 -17.13
C GLY A 28 8.30 7.59 -16.59
N GLN A 29 6.98 7.72 -16.44
CA GLN A 29 6.38 8.90 -15.80
C GLN A 29 6.55 8.81 -14.28
N VAL A 30 7.26 9.76 -13.68
CA VAL A 30 7.49 9.79 -12.23
C VAL A 30 6.42 10.62 -11.51
N ILE A 31 5.84 10.05 -10.46
CA ILE A 31 5.02 10.73 -9.46
C ILE A 31 5.87 10.82 -8.19
N ASP A 32 6.24 12.02 -7.76
CA ASP A 32 6.95 12.23 -6.50
C ASP A 32 5.94 12.28 -5.34
N ALA A 33 5.99 11.28 -4.49
CA ALA A 33 5.10 11.18 -3.33
C ALA A 33 5.38 12.26 -2.27
N ALA A 34 6.56 12.87 -2.25
CA ALA A 34 6.90 13.95 -1.34
C ALA A 34 6.29 15.31 -1.74
N GLU A 35 5.89 15.47 -2.99
CA GLU A 35 5.25 16.69 -3.50
C GLU A 35 3.74 16.73 -3.24
N THR A 36 3.15 15.63 -2.75
CA THR A 36 1.72 15.56 -2.43
C THR A 36 1.44 16.10 -1.03
N GLU A 37 0.36 16.86 -0.86
CA GLU A 37 -0.04 17.41 0.45
C GLU A 37 -0.92 16.42 1.26
N PRO A 38 -0.83 16.41 2.59
CA PRO A 38 0.19 17.05 3.43
C PRO A 38 1.57 16.41 3.23
N LYS A 39 2.65 17.19 3.38
CA LYS A 39 4.01 16.65 3.20
C LYS A 39 4.30 15.54 4.21
N PRO A 40 4.87 14.41 3.79
CA PRO A 40 5.24 13.35 4.71
C PRO A 40 6.41 13.77 5.61
N ASP A 41 6.27 13.54 6.93
CA ASP A 41 7.26 13.98 7.92
C ASP A 41 8.43 13.00 8.10
N ASN A 42 8.19 11.71 7.79
CA ASN A 42 9.15 10.66 8.09
C ASN A 42 9.05 9.49 7.09
N TYR A 43 9.95 8.51 7.24
CA TYR A 43 10.00 7.34 6.36
C TYR A 43 8.72 6.47 6.40
N VAL A 44 7.96 6.50 7.48
CA VAL A 44 6.71 5.72 7.59
C VAL A 44 5.65 6.32 6.67
N ASP A 45 5.47 7.65 6.76
CA ASP A 45 4.46 8.38 6.01
C ASP A 45 4.77 8.35 4.51
N ILE A 46 6.04 8.61 4.13
CA ILE A 46 6.44 8.54 2.71
C ILE A 46 6.26 7.14 2.14
N SER A 47 6.59 6.08 2.90
CA SER A 47 6.43 4.70 2.45
C SER A 47 4.96 4.34 2.26
N ALA A 48 4.09 4.71 3.22
CA ALA A 48 2.67 4.47 3.12
C ALA A 48 2.07 5.16 1.89
N ARG A 49 2.49 6.39 1.63
CA ARG A 49 2.04 7.17 0.48
C ARG A 49 2.48 6.57 -0.85
N VAL A 50 3.77 6.20 -0.97
CA VAL A 50 4.25 5.50 -2.18
C VAL A 50 3.46 4.23 -2.41
N CYS A 51 3.22 3.42 -1.37
CA CYS A 51 2.44 2.19 -1.50
C CYS A 51 1.01 2.45 -1.99
N ASN A 52 0.33 3.43 -1.40
CA ASN A 52 -1.03 3.80 -1.81
C ASN A 52 -1.09 4.28 -3.27
N LEU A 53 -0.18 5.18 -3.66
CA LEU A 53 -0.11 5.67 -5.04
C LEU A 53 0.28 4.55 -6.03
N THR A 54 1.18 3.64 -5.64
CA THR A 54 1.55 2.46 -6.44
C THR A 54 0.33 1.59 -6.75
N LEU A 55 -0.52 1.34 -5.75
CA LEU A 55 -1.75 0.57 -5.92
C LEU A 55 -2.80 1.32 -6.77
N VAL A 56 -2.98 2.63 -6.51
CA VAL A 56 -3.98 3.46 -7.22
C VAL A 56 -3.69 3.56 -8.71
N HIS A 57 -2.41 3.64 -9.07
CA HIS A 57 -1.98 3.86 -10.46
C HIS A 57 -1.55 2.57 -11.17
N ASP A 58 -1.64 1.40 -10.51
CA ASP A 58 -1.04 0.15 -11.00
C ASP A 58 0.42 0.37 -11.42
N ALA A 59 1.17 1.04 -10.56
CA ALA A 59 2.51 1.56 -10.81
C ALA A 59 3.60 0.68 -10.19
N VAL A 60 4.85 1.09 -10.39
CA VAL A 60 6.01 0.55 -9.67
C VAL A 60 6.47 1.58 -8.65
N GLY A 61 6.61 1.17 -7.39
CA GLY A 61 7.12 2.04 -6.32
C GLY A 61 8.65 1.96 -6.19
N VAL A 62 9.28 3.10 -5.90
CA VAL A 62 10.70 3.18 -5.52
C VAL A 62 10.80 4.05 -4.28
N ILE A 63 11.33 3.50 -3.18
CA ILE A 63 11.45 4.19 -1.90
C ILE A 63 12.89 4.14 -1.43
N ILE A 64 13.43 5.29 -1.01
CA ILE A 64 14.76 5.36 -0.42
C ILE A 64 14.72 6.03 0.95
N CYS A 65 15.44 5.43 1.91
CA CYS A 65 15.70 6.04 3.23
C CYS A 65 17.14 5.75 3.66
N GLY A 66 17.52 6.16 4.86
CA GLY A 66 18.87 5.95 5.36
C GLY A 66 19.41 4.51 5.20
N THR A 67 18.60 3.49 5.45
CA THR A 67 19.03 2.07 5.41
C THR A 67 18.25 1.18 4.45
N GLY A 68 17.13 1.65 3.92
CA GLY A 68 16.18 0.85 3.16
C GLY A 68 15.38 -0.17 3.99
N ILE A 69 15.72 -0.37 5.28
CA ILE A 69 15.08 -1.38 6.13
C ILE A 69 13.69 -0.92 6.58
N GLY A 70 13.59 0.27 7.19
CA GLY A 70 12.32 0.78 7.71
C GLY A 70 11.26 0.90 6.62
N VAL A 71 11.61 1.45 5.47
CA VAL A 71 10.70 1.59 4.32
C VAL A 71 10.23 0.24 3.78
N SER A 72 11.10 -0.78 3.75
CA SER A 72 10.71 -2.13 3.33
C SER A 72 9.75 -2.81 4.32
N ILE A 73 9.92 -2.57 5.62
CA ILE A 73 9.02 -3.07 6.67
C ILE A 73 7.63 -2.44 6.52
N VAL A 74 7.57 -1.12 6.35
CA VAL A 74 6.30 -0.39 6.17
C VAL A 74 5.62 -0.85 4.88
N ALA A 75 6.33 -0.87 3.77
CA ALA A 75 5.79 -1.23 2.48
C ALA A 75 5.15 -2.63 2.49
N ASN A 76 5.82 -3.63 3.07
CA ASN A 76 5.29 -4.99 3.16
C ASN A 76 4.13 -5.17 4.16
N LYS A 77 3.65 -4.11 4.80
CA LYS A 77 2.42 -4.13 5.60
C LYS A 77 1.19 -3.70 4.78
N HIS A 78 1.38 -3.27 3.55
CA HIS A 78 0.30 -2.90 2.63
C HIS A 78 -0.07 -4.12 1.77
N ARG A 79 -1.35 -4.45 1.75
CA ARG A 79 -1.86 -5.54 0.91
C ARG A 79 -1.60 -5.23 -0.57
N GLY A 80 -1.12 -6.24 -1.31
CA GLY A 80 -0.77 -6.10 -2.72
C GLY A 80 0.58 -5.43 -2.98
N ILE A 81 1.34 -5.09 -1.93
CA ILE A 81 2.70 -4.58 -2.04
C ILE A 81 3.70 -5.69 -1.69
N TYR A 82 4.55 -5.99 -2.64
CA TYR A 82 5.68 -6.91 -2.51
C TYR A 82 6.96 -6.08 -2.62
N ALA A 83 7.40 -5.56 -1.47
CA ALA A 83 8.55 -4.67 -1.40
C ALA A 83 9.85 -5.44 -1.13
N ALA A 84 10.86 -5.18 -1.92
CA ALA A 84 12.18 -5.76 -1.76
C ALA A 84 13.23 -4.70 -1.45
N ARG A 85 13.97 -4.90 -0.35
CA ARG A 85 15.18 -4.13 -0.08
C ARG A 85 16.32 -4.73 -0.89
N CYS A 86 16.84 -3.95 -1.84
CA CYS A 86 17.95 -4.36 -2.70
C CYS A 86 19.21 -3.58 -2.35
N VAL A 87 20.33 -4.28 -2.24
CA VAL A 87 21.66 -3.71 -1.98
C VAL A 87 22.65 -4.01 -3.13
N THR A 88 22.26 -4.92 -4.00
CA THR A 88 23.00 -5.27 -5.22
C THR A 88 22.05 -5.32 -6.43
N PRO A 89 22.57 -5.16 -7.66
CA PRO A 89 21.78 -5.39 -8.88
C PRO A 89 21.18 -6.80 -8.97
N MET A 90 21.87 -7.82 -8.44
CA MET A 90 21.35 -9.18 -8.41
C MET A 90 20.12 -9.33 -7.51
N ASP A 91 20.03 -8.61 -6.38
CA ASP A 91 18.84 -8.60 -5.56
C ASP A 91 17.65 -8.04 -6.35
N ALA A 92 17.88 -6.97 -7.12
CA ALA A 92 16.87 -6.32 -7.95
C ALA A 92 16.33 -7.27 -9.04
N ILE A 93 17.20 -7.98 -9.73
CA ILE A 93 16.81 -9.01 -10.69
C ILE A 93 16.03 -10.13 -9.99
N ALA A 94 16.56 -10.66 -8.90
CA ALA A 94 15.97 -11.81 -8.21
C ALA A 94 14.58 -11.49 -7.65
N CYS A 95 14.40 -10.34 -6.99
CA CYS A 95 13.12 -9.98 -6.40
C CYS A 95 12.03 -9.77 -7.47
N LYS A 96 12.41 -9.27 -8.66
CA LYS A 96 11.46 -9.09 -9.77
C LYS A 96 11.16 -10.42 -10.44
N VAL A 97 12.19 -11.17 -10.85
CA VAL A 97 12.06 -12.43 -11.59
C VAL A 97 11.38 -13.54 -10.76
N ILE A 98 11.66 -13.60 -9.46
CA ILE A 98 11.21 -14.70 -8.60
C ILE A 98 9.94 -14.33 -7.82
N ASN A 99 9.88 -13.11 -7.28
CA ASN A 99 8.86 -12.73 -6.31
C ASN A 99 7.83 -11.74 -6.86
N ASN A 100 8.00 -11.27 -8.10
CA ASN A 100 7.15 -10.25 -8.72
C ASN A 100 7.06 -8.96 -7.89
N ALA A 101 8.17 -8.53 -7.28
CA ALA A 101 8.20 -7.32 -6.48
C ALA A 101 7.71 -6.11 -7.28
N ASN A 102 6.82 -5.31 -6.68
CA ASN A 102 6.28 -4.09 -7.26
C ASN A 102 6.78 -2.82 -6.55
N VAL A 103 7.51 -2.96 -5.44
CA VAL A 103 8.16 -1.85 -4.75
C VAL A 103 9.63 -2.18 -4.51
N LEU A 104 10.51 -1.27 -4.93
CA LEU A 104 11.96 -1.32 -4.69
C LEU A 104 12.31 -0.41 -3.51
N CYS A 105 13.01 -0.95 -2.51
CA CYS A 105 13.49 -0.20 -1.35
C CYS A 105 15.01 -0.09 -1.38
N LEU A 106 15.51 1.16 -1.34
CA LEU A 106 16.92 1.50 -1.47
C LEU A 106 17.48 2.11 -0.18
N SER A 107 18.80 2.07 -0.04
CA SER A 107 19.53 2.66 1.06
C SER A 107 20.37 3.85 0.61
N ALA A 108 20.26 4.99 1.30
CA ALA A 108 21.13 6.14 1.08
C ALA A 108 22.58 5.93 1.55
N ARG A 109 22.86 4.82 2.27
CA ARG A 109 24.23 4.39 2.60
C ARG A 109 24.93 3.69 1.42
N THR A 110 24.15 3.29 0.42
CA THR A 110 24.68 2.75 -0.84
C THR A 110 25.06 3.91 -1.75
N GLU A 111 26.22 3.79 -2.43
CA GLU A 111 26.64 4.76 -3.42
C GLU A 111 25.55 5.00 -4.47
N VAL A 112 25.33 6.26 -4.86
CA VAL A 112 24.25 6.64 -5.79
C VAL A 112 24.35 5.88 -7.11
N GLN A 113 25.53 5.70 -7.66
CA GLN A 113 25.75 4.93 -8.89
C GLN A 113 25.35 3.46 -8.75
N GLN A 114 25.53 2.90 -7.55
CA GLN A 114 25.08 1.55 -7.25
C GLN A 114 23.55 1.49 -7.18
N ASN A 115 22.92 2.48 -6.55
CA ASN A 115 21.46 2.58 -6.51
C ASN A 115 20.86 2.75 -7.92
N ILE A 116 21.48 3.54 -8.79
CA ILE A 116 21.11 3.67 -10.21
C ILE A 116 21.17 2.31 -10.93
N ARG A 117 22.25 1.54 -10.74
CA ARG A 117 22.36 0.19 -11.33
C ARG A 117 21.27 -0.76 -10.79
N ILE A 118 20.97 -0.69 -9.50
CA ILE A 118 19.88 -1.47 -8.89
C ILE A 118 18.53 -1.11 -9.53
N ILE A 119 18.25 0.18 -9.72
CA ILE A 119 17.05 0.66 -10.41
C ILE A 119 16.99 0.11 -11.84
N SER A 120 18.05 0.31 -12.62
CA SER A 120 18.10 -0.14 -14.02
C SER A 120 17.81 -1.64 -14.16
N GLU A 121 18.41 -2.47 -13.32
CA GLU A 121 18.19 -3.92 -13.33
C GLU A 121 16.78 -4.31 -12.86
N PHE A 122 16.22 -3.61 -11.86
CA PHE A 122 14.86 -3.84 -11.40
C PHE A 122 13.84 -3.58 -12.52
N PHE A 123 14.01 -2.50 -13.28
CA PHE A 123 13.10 -2.15 -14.37
C PHE A 123 13.34 -2.96 -15.65
N ALA A 124 14.56 -3.43 -15.89
CA ALA A 124 14.87 -4.34 -17.00
C ALA A 124 14.33 -5.75 -16.77
N ALA A 125 14.29 -6.21 -15.53
CA ALA A 125 13.84 -7.56 -15.17
C ALA A 125 12.31 -7.71 -15.35
N ARG A 126 11.87 -8.95 -15.64
CA ARG A 126 10.45 -9.31 -15.74
C ARG A 126 10.16 -10.53 -14.88
N PHE A 127 8.94 -10.59 -14.33
CA PHE A 127 8.52 -11.78 -13.60
C PHE A 127 8.51 -12.99 -14.52
N GLU A 128 9.20 -14.05 -14.11
CA GLU A 128 9.19 -15.30 -14.84
C GLU A 128 8.07 -16.18 -14.31
N ALA A 129 6.94 -16.17 -15.01
CA ALA A 129 5.67 -16.77 -14.60
C ALA A 129 5.65 -18.30 -14.81
N ILE A 130 6.61 -19.02 -14.22
CA ILE A 130 6.59 -20.49 -14.17
C ILE A 130 5.75 -20.97 -12.99
N ASP A 131 5.14 -22.15 -13.10
CA ASP A 131 4.13 -22.68 -12.15
C ASP A 131 4.56 -22.57 -10.69
N ARG A 132 5.79 -22.95 -10.35
CA ARG A 132 6.29 -22.90 -8.97
C ARG A 132 6.41 -21.47 -8.41
N ARG A 133 6.66 -20.47 -9.28
CA ARG A 133 6.76 -19.05 -8.86
C ARG A 133 5.37 -18.43 -8.76
N MET A 134 4.51 -18.75 -9.69
CA MET A 134 3.10 -18.35 -9.63
C MET A 134 2.42 -18.87 -8.37
N ASP A 135 2.66 -20.14 -8.01
CA ASP A 135 2.13 -20.71 -6.76
C ASP A 135 2.65 -19.97 -5.52
N ARG A 136 3.94 -19.62 -5.49
CA ARG A 136 4.51 -18.85 -4.38
C ARG A 136 3.93 -17.45 -4.25
N VAL A 137 3.75 -16.73 -5.36
CA VAL A 137 3.13 -15.39 -5.36
C VAL A 137 1.68 -15.47 -4.89
N ARG A 138 0.91 -16.50 -5.32
CA ARG A 138 -0.45 -16.73 -4.79
C ARG A 138 -0.45 -16.98 -3.27
N ARG A 139 0.52 -17.74 -2.76
CA ARG A 139 0.65 -18.00 -1.31
C ARG A 139 1.03 -16.75 -0.53
N LEU A 140 1.84 -15.84 -1.11
CA LEU A 140 2.10 -14.53 -0.50
C LEU A 140 0.82 -13.74 -0.31
N ALA A 141 -0.06 -13.69 -1.32
CA ALA A 141 -1.37 -13.05 -1.19
C ALA A 141 -2.24 -13.71 -0.10
N GLN A 142 -2.19 -15.05 0.05
CA GLN A 142 -2.90 -15.74 1.13
C GLN A 142 -2.35 -15.38 2.53
N VAL A 143 -1.03 -15.18 2.67
CA VAL A 143 -0.43 -14.74 3.93
C VAL A 143 -0.90 -13.34 4.31
N GLU A 144 -1.13 -12.47 3.34
CA GLU A 144 -1.70 -11.14 3.57
C GLU A 144 -3.11 -11.22 4.17
N ASP A 145 -3.93 -12.16 3.71
CA ASP A 145 -5.29 -12.36 4.21
C ASP A 145 -5.31 -12.86 5.68
N HIS A 146 -4.28 -13.59 6.10
CA HIS A 146 -4.17 -14.12 7.48
C HIS A 146 -3.47 -13.16 8.46
N ASN A 147 -2.65 -12.23 7.99
CA ASN A 147 -1.84 -11.33 8.82
C ASN A 147 -2.39 -9.90 8.86
N PHE A 148 -3.70 -9.77 9.01
CA PHE A 148 -4.35 -8.47 9.09
C PHE A 148 -3.77 -7.57 10.19
N ARG A 149 -2.92 -6.62 9.81
CA ARG A 149 -2.56 -5.45 10.61
C ARG A 149 -2.82 -4.21 9.76
N PRO A 150 -3.98 -3.56 9.88
CA PRO A 150 -4.27 -2.39 9.09
C PRO A 150 -3.29 -1.26 9.39
N ASN A 151 -2.68 -0.69 8.37
CA ASN A 151 -2.15 0.66 8.46
C ASN A 151 -3.36 1.58 8.61
N ARG A 152 -3.62 2.01 9.84
CA ARG A 152 -4.80 2.78 10.19
C ARG A 152 -4.47 4.26 10.06
N ALA A 153 -4.87 4.90 8.96
CA ALA A 153 -4.92 6.35 8.94
C ALA A 153 -6.11 6.83 9.79
N PRO A 154 -5.98 7.88 10.59
CA PRO A 154 -7.10 8.48 11.33
C PRO A 154 -8.00 9.25 10.35
N ILE A 155 -8.80 8.51 9.60
CA ILE A 155 -9.69 9.05 8.57
C ILE A 155 -11.13 8.84 9.00
N GLN A 156 -11.90 9.93 8.98
CA GLN A 156 -13.34 9.92 9.26
C GLN A 156 -14.10 9.97 7.94
N ILE A 157 -14.60 8.83 7.50
CA ILE A 157 -15.55 8.73 6.39
C ILE A 157 -16.79 7.97 6.84
N ALA A 158 -17.92 8.27 6.19
CA ALA A 158 -19.15 7.54 6.41
C ALA A 158 -19.15 6.24 5.60
N LEU A 159 -19.36 5.11 6.30
CA LEU A 159 -19.74 3.84 5.69
C LEU A 159 -21.19 3.56 6.06
N ILE A 160 -21.97 3.05 5.12
CA ILE A 160 -23.36 2.67 5.34
C ILE A 160 -23.38 1.16 5.63
N TRP A 161 -23.81 0.80 6.82
CA TRP A 161 -24.14 -0.57 7.15
C TRP A 161 -25.61 -0.85 6.85
N SER A 162 -25.89 -1.93 6.11
CA SER A 162 -27.23 -2.39 5.78
C SER A 162 -27.57 -3.61 6.65
N GLY A 163 -28.49 -3.44 7.57
CA GLY A 163 -28.93 -4.49 8.51
C GLY A 163 -30.45 -4.66 8.54
N ALA A 164 -30.95 -5.55 9.41
CA ALA A 164 -32.38 -5.86 9.53
C ALA A 164 -33.25 -4.65 9.90
N GLY A 165 -32.67 -3.59 10.52
CA GLY A 165 -33.34 -2.33 10.87
C GLY A 165 -33.22 -1.23 9.82
N GLY A 166 -32.66 -1.51 8.64
CA GLY A 166 -32.41 -0.53 7.58
C GLY A 166 -30.94 -0.13 7.45
N ASN A 167 -30.69 0.97 6.77
CA ASN A 167 -29.36 1.49 6.52
C ASN A 167 -28.91 2.43 7.65
N THR A 168 -27.77 2.18 8.25
CA THR A 168 -27.19 3.00 9.30
C THR A 168 -25.83 3.52 8.86
N ALA A 169 -25.63 4.84 8.91
CA ALA A 169 -24.33 5.44 8.67
C ALA A 169 -23.44 5.25 9.91
N VAL A 170 -22.24 4.72 9.70
CA VAL A 170 -21.21 4.54 10.72
C VAL A 170 -19.94 5.26 10.28
N MET A 171 -19.40 6.09 11.17
CA MET A 171 -18.17 6.82 10.87
C MET A 171 -16.94 5.95 11.13
N THR A 172 -15.94 6.03 10.27
CA THR A 172 -14.64 5.43 10.58
C THR A 172 -13.87 6.32 11.57
N ARG A 173 -13.11 5.73 12.47
CA ARG A 173 -12.00 6.37 13.20
C ARG A 173 -10.69 6.18 12.51
N TYR A 174 -10.54 4.98 11.97
CA TYR A 174 -9.37 4.55 11.22
C TYR A 174 -9.84 3.77 10.01
N LEU A 175 -9.16 4.00 8.89
CA LEU A 175 -9.41 3.29 7.64
C LEU A 175 -8.11 2.76 7.08
N SER A 176 -8.19 1.61 6.44
CA SER A 176 -7.12 1.00 5.64
C SER A 176 -7.74 0.22 4.48
N THR A 177 -6.94 -0.23 3.54
CA THR A 177 -7.39 -1.11 2.46
C THR A 177 -7.92 -2.47 2.96
N ASN A 178 -7.57 -2.87 4.19
CA ASN A 178 -7.91 -4.19 4.74
C ASN A 178 -9.04 -4.14 5.77
N GLY A 179 -9.45 -2.95 6.23
CA GLY A 179 -10.50 -2.82 7.24
C GLY A 179 -10.59 -1.45 7.84
N ALA A 180 -11.47 -1.31 8.82
CA ALA A 180 -11.74 -0.05 9.49
C ALA A 180 -11.94 -0.25 11.00
N VAL A 181 -11.80 0.84 11.76
CA VAL A 181 -12.39 0.96 13.10
C VAL A 181 -13.56 1.90 12.99
N LEU A 182 -14.75 1.39 13.28
CA LEU A 182 -16.01 2.10 13.19
C LEU A 182 -16.34 2.73 14.55
N ALA A 183 -16.69 4.01 14.55
CA ALA A 183 -17.13 4.74 15.72
C ALA A 183 -18.65 4.49 15.94
N CYS A 184 -19.00 3.33 16.45
CA CYS A 184 -20.39 2.94 16.71
C CYS A 184 -20.49 2.15 18.02
N ASP A 185 -21.74 1.96 18.48
CA ASP A 185 -22.02 1.07 19.62
C ASP A 185 -21.46 -0.33 19.31
N PRO A 186 -20.70 -0.95 20.23
CA PRO A 186 -20.15 -2.28 20.03
C PRO A 186 -21.18 -3.36 19.68
N ASN A 187 -22.45 -3.18 20.09
CA ASN A 187 -23.53 -4.13 19.86
C ASN A 187 -24.33 -3.83 18.59
N LEU A 188 -24.03 -2.74 17.87
CA LEU A 188 -24.74 -2.36 16.65
C LEU A 188 -24.60 -3.39 15.54
N LEU A 189 -23.39 -3.96 15.38
CA LEU A 189 -23.09 -4.88 14.30
C LEU A 189 -23.24 -6.36 14.76
N PRO A 190 -23.77 -7.25 13.92
CA PRO A 190 -23.87 -8.68 14.24
C PRO A 190 -22.49 -9.36 14.27
N ASP A 191 -22.43 -10.58 14.83
CA ASP A 191 -21.21 -11.41 14.85
C ASP A 191 -20.91 -12.11 13.51
N GLY A 192 -21.81 -12.02 12.54
CA GLY A 192 -21.67 -12.59 11.21
C GLY A 192 -21.04 -11.64 10.18
N PRO A 193 -21.04 -12.07 8.92
CA PRO A 193 -20.66 -11.20 7.81
C PRO A 193 -21.57 -9.96 7.74
N ILE A 194 -20.96 -8.81 7.51
CA ILE A 194 -21.67 -7.53 7.34
C ILE A 194 -21.35 -6.95 5.97
N SER A 195 -22.31 -6.20 5.41
CA SER A 195 -22.08 -5.42 4.19
C SER A 195 -21.93 -3.95 4.53
N LEU A 196 -20.87 -3.34 4.05
CA LEU A 196 -20.58 -1.91 4.20
C LEU A 196 -20.52 -1.26 2.83
N THR A 197 -21.10 -0.09 2.70
CA THR A 197 -21.09 0.69 1.46
C THR A 197 -20.34 2.00 1.69
N LEU A 198 -19.36 2.28 0.85
CA LEU A 198 -18.69 3.57 0.77
C LEU A 198 -19.48 4.48 -0.18
N SER A 199 -19.97 5.61 0.32
CA SER A 199 -20.84 6.52 -0.45
C SER A 199 -20.18 7.84 -0.86
N GLU A 200 -19.04 8.22 -0.27
CA GLU A 200 -18.42 9.54 -0.50
C GLU A 200 -17.78 9.70 -1.88
N VAL A 201 -17.35 8.60 -2.51
CA VAL A 201 -16.68 8.61 -3.82
C VAL A 201 -17.32 7.67 -4.84
N GLY A 202 -18.51 7.14 -4.52
CA GLY A 202 -19.28 6.20 -5.33
C GLY A 202 -20.00 5.19 -4.43
N LEU A 203 -20.93 4.42 -4.99
CA LEU A 203 -21.60 3.34 -4.25
C LEU A 203 -20.81 2.04 -4.41
N PHE A 204 -19.82 1.85 -3.53
CA PHE A 204 -18.98 0.65 -3.55
C PHE A 204 -19.24 -0.19 -2.31
N ASN A 205 -19.47 -1.49 -2.51
CA ASN A 205 -19.79 -2.44 -1.46
C ASN A 205 -18.58 -3.30 -1.09
N VAL A 206 -18.46 -3.59 0.20
CA VAL A 206 -17.49 -4.53 0.74
C VAL A 206 -18.15 -5.41 1.78
N CYS A 207 -17.85 -6.70 1.76
CA CYS A 207 -18.17 -7.58 2.88
C CYS A 207 -17.08 -7.45 3.93
N ALA A 208 -17.50 -7.42 5.20
CA ALA A 208 -16.60 -7.32 6.32
C ALA A 208 -17.02 -8.29 7.43
N ARG A 209 -16.11 -8.57 8.34
CA ARG A 209 -16.40 -9.29 9.59
C ARG A 209 -15.92 -8.49 10.79
N VAL A 210 -16.64 -8.59 11.89
CA VAL A 210 -16.21 -8.01 13.17
C VAL A 210 -15.03 -8.81 13.70
N VAL A 211 -13.91 -8.15 13.99
CA VAL A 211 -12.70 -8.79 14.56
C VAL A 211 -12.47 -8.41 16.01
N LYS A 212 -12.96 -7.26 16.44
CA LYS A 212 -12.83 -6.82 17.84
C LYS A 212 -13.89 -5.78 18.17
N ARG A 213 -14.43 -5.87 19.39
CA ARG A 213 -15.34 -4.87 19.97
C ARG A 213 -14.63 -4.20 21.14
N GLU A 214 -14.66 -2.88 21.17
CA GLU A 214 -14.09 -2.05 22.24
C GLU A 214 -15.12 -1.00 22.65
N PRO A 215 -15.07 -0.45 23.87
CA PRO A 215 -16.00 0.61 24.29
C PRO A 215 -15.98 1.81 23.35
N SER A 216 -14.89 2.00 22.63
CA SER A 216 -14.70 3.12 21.73
C SER A 216 -15.12 2.84 20.27
N GLY A 217 -15.56 1.61 19.93
CA GLY A 217 -15.98 1.24 18.59
C GLY A 217 -15.72 -0.21 18.21
N VAL A 218 -15.94 -0.52 16.95
CA VAL A 218 -15.85 -1.89 16.42
C VAL A 218 -14.80 -1.94 15.31
N ALA A 219 -13.80 -2.82 15.47
CA ALA A 219 -12.85 -3.12 14.42
C ALA A 219 -13.43 -4.18 13.48
N VAL A 220 -13.39 -3.89 12.19
CA VAL A 220 -13.85 -4.77 11.13
C VAL A 220 -12.73 -5.03 10.12
N GLU A 221 -12.71 -6.24 9.59
CA GLU A 221 -11.84 -6.67 8.51
C GLU A 221 -12.66 -6.81 7.23
N PHE A 222 -12.18 -6.25 6.12
CA PHE A 222 -12.79 -6.42 4.82
C PHE A 222 -12.43 -7.80 4.26
N THR A 223 -13.43 -8.61 3.92
CA THR A 223 -13.23 -10.00 3.52
C THR A 223 -13.31 -10.18 2.00
N THR A 224 -14.33 -9.60 1.38
CA THR A 224 -14.51 -9.60 -0.08
C THR A 224 -15.18 -8.29 -0.46
N GLY A 225 -14.86 -7.77 -1.65
CA GLY A 225 -15.46 -6.53 -2.12
C GLY A 225 -15.18 -6.33 -3.61
N GLN A 226 -15.79 -5.28 -4.15
CA GLN A 226 -15.51 -4.82 -5.51
C GLN A 226 -14.09 -4.23 -5.55
N ASP A 227 -13.34 -4.48 -6.62
CA ASP A 227 -12.00 -3.89 -6.78
C ASP A 227 -12.04 -2.37 -6.70
N GLU A 228 -13.14 -1.77 -7.19
CA GLU A 228 -13.41 -0.33 -7.12
C GLU A 228 -13.50 0.19 -5.67
N PHE A 229 -14.00 -0.62 -4.73
CA PHE A 229 -14.00 -0.27 -3.31
C PHE A 229 -12.59 -0.09 -2.79
N PHE A 230 -11.71 -1.06 -3.04
CA PHE A 230 -10.32 -1.01 -2.58
C PHE A 230 -9.53 0.12 -3.24
N GLN A 231 -9.78 0.37 -4.54
CA GLN A 231 -9.20 1.52 -5.25
C GLN A 231 -9.70 2.85 -4.68
N ALA A 232 -11.00 2.97 -4.36
CA ALA A 232 -11.57 4.16 -3.75
C ALA A 232 -10.96 4.42 -2.37
N VAL A 233 -10.84 3.40 -1.52
CA VAL A 233 -10.17 3.49 -0.21
C VAL A 233 -8.71 3.90 -0.38
N ALA A 234 -7.98 3.30 -1.32
CA ALA A 234 -6.59 3.65 -1.59
C ALA A 234 -6.44 5.11 -2.04
N ARG A 235 -7.37 5.63 -2.89
CA ARG A 235 -7.40 7.05 -3.29
C ARG A 235 -7.65 7.99 -2.11
N ILE A 236 -8.53 7.61 -1.17
CA ILE A 236 -8.78 8.39 0.05
C ILE A 236 -7.50 8.42 0.89
N LEU A 237 -6.88 7.26 1.13
CA LEU A 237 -5.64 7.15 1.91
C LEU A 237 -4.46 7.91 1.28
N ALA A 238 -4.41 8.01 -0.04
CA ALA A 238 -3.36 8.75 -0.74
C ALA A 238 -3.48 10.28 -0.60
N LYS A 239 -4.67 10.79 -0.22
CA LYS A 239 -4.93 12.23 -0.01
C LYS A 239 -4.72 12.67 1.43
N THR A 240 -4.51 11.75 2.36
CA THR A 240 -4.26 11.98 3.79
C THR A 240 -2.81 11.74 4.13
#